data_9965ab41d98305d59d4bbce8f753bf70
#
_entry.id   9965ab41d98305d59d4bbce8f753bf70
#
_cell.length_a   1.000
_cell.length_b   1.000
_cell.length_c   1.000
_cell.angle_alpha   90.00
_cell.angle_beta   90.00
_cell.angle_gamma   90.00
#
_symmetry.space_group_name_H-M   'P 1'
#
loop_
_entity.id
_entity.type
_entity.pdbx_description
1 polymer ?
#
loop_
_entity_poly.entity_id
_entity_poly.type
_entity_poly.pdbx_seq_one_letter_code
_entity_poly.pdbx_strand_id
1 'polypeptide(L)'
;MVDEDARIPLVLIPGIQGRWEWMEPSIEALARDYRVITASLPGEPGVGTSFDADADFDVFVRHLDEVLDASGVASAVICGVSYGGLIALRYAAKRSDRVRGLILVSTPGPHWRMNPTQERYAKWPTLASPLFAIGAVRRGWREMCALHPHPRSRLSACVSTAWRVVRAPAVPRRMSRRARLLERQDFEADCMCVTAPTLIVTGERELDQVVPSDETMSYLHLIRGSRFQLFERTGHLGTVLAPDRFAAIVSRFCRTL
;
A
#
# COMPACT_ATOMS: atom_id res chain seq x y z
N MET A 1 4.09 -19.54 24.19
CA MET A 1 4.62 -18.95 22.94
C MET A 1 3.87 -19.63 21.81
N VAL A 2 3.10 -18.89 21.04
CA VAL A 2 2.50 -19.42 19.82
C VAL A 2 3.64 -19.51 18.80
N ASP A 3 3.78 -20.67 18.18
CA ASP A 3 4.79 -20.93 17.16
C ASP A 3 4.60 -19.90 16.02
N GLU A 4 5.62 -19.10 15.71
CA GLU A 4 5.56 -18.07 14.65
C GLU A 4 5.27 -18.71 13.30
N ASP A 5 5.73 -19.94 13.07
CA ASP A 5 5.48 -20.69 11.83
C ASP A 5 4.04 -21.19 11.70
N ALA A 6 3.27 -21.25 12.80
CA ALA A 6 1.86 -21.61 12.78
C ALA A 6 0.93 -20.44 12.42
N ARG A 7 1.43 -19.20 12.42
CA ARG A 7 0.62 -18.02 12.07
C ARG A 7 0.39 -17.94 10.57
N ILE A 8 -0.77 -17.39 10.20
CA ILE A 8 -1.10 -17.16 8.78
C ILE A 8 -0.10 -16.15 8.18
N PRO A 9 0.61 -16.51 7.09
CA PRO A 9 1.49 -15.59 6.39
C PRO A 9 0.68 -14.44 5.76
N LEU A 10 1.13 -13.21 5.99
CA LEU A 10 0.56 -11.99 5.43
C LEU A 10 1.67 -11.12 4.84
N VAL A 11 1.59 -10.88 3.54
CA VAL A 11 2.48 -9.96 2.85
C VAL A 11 1.90 -8.56 2.89
N LEU A 12 2.66 -7.58 3.40
CA LEU A 12 2.28 -6.17 3.39
C LEU A 12 3.15 -5.39 2.41
N ILE A 13 2.54 -4.88 1.34
CA ILE A 13 3.23 -4.18 0.25
C ILE A 13 3.10 -2.67 0.44
N PRO A 14 4.22 -1.91 0.54
CA PRO A 14 4.18 -0.48 0.75
C PRO A 14 3.70 0.30 -0.48
N GLY A 15 3.33 1.56 -0.26
CA GLY A 15 2.91 2.49 -1.32
C GLY A 15 4.06 2.96 -2.22
N ILE A 16 3.80 3.99 -3.02
CA ILE A 16 4.70 4.50 -4.07
C ILE A 16 6.07 4.99 -3.54
N GLN A 17 6.18 5.39 -2.27
CA GLN A 17 7.46 5.72 -1.62
C GLN A 17 8.42 4.53 -1.56
N GLY A 18 7.90 3.30 -1.61
CA GLY A 18 8.64 2.08 -1.85
C GLY A 18 9.37 1.48 -0.66
N ARG A 19 9.37 2.13 0.49
CA ARG A 19 10.11 1.71 1.70
C ARG A 19 9.15 1.07 2.70
N TRP A 20 9.47 -0.14 3.19
CA TRP A 20 8.66 -0.87 4.19
C TRP A 20 8.61 -0.15 5.54
N GLU A 21 9.63 0.62 5.89
CA GLU A 21 9.71 1.36 7.16
C GLU A 21 8.56 2.37 7.34
N TRP A 22 7.95 2.79 6.24
CA TRP A 22 6.74 3.62 6.31
C TRP A 22 5.54 2.88 6.88
N MET A 23 5.56 1.53 6.80
CA MET A 23 4.49 0.66 7.27
C MET A 23 4.76 0.08 8.66
N GLU A 24 5.86 0.47 9.33
CA GLU A 24 6.30 -0.08 10.61
C GLU A 24 5.17 -0.19 11.66
N PRO A 25 4.31 0.83 11.90
CA PRO A 25 3.20 0.69 12.86
C PRO A 25 2.19 -0.38 12.46
N SER A 26 1.89 -0.50 11.16
CA SER A 26 0.99 -1.55 10.66
C SER A 26 1.60 -2.93 10.81
N ILE A 27 2.91 -3.05 10.54
CA ILE A 27 3.66 -4.31 10.68
C ILE A 27 3.62 -4.77 12.14
N GLU A 28 3.94 -3.89 13.09
CA GLU A 28 3.91 -4.19 14.52
C GLU A 28 2.52 -4.62 15.00
N ALA A 29 1.47 -3.94 14.54
CA ALA A 29 0.11 -4.28 14.92
C ALA A 29 -0.33 -5.64 14.35
N LEU A 30 -0.02 -5.91 13.08
CA LEU A 30 -0.36 -7.16 12.41
C LEU A 30 0.48 -8.34 12.92
N ALA A 31 1.74 -8.13 13.29
CA ALA A 31 2.65 -9.18 13.76
C ALA A 31 2.21 -9.83 15.08
N ARG A 32 1.22 -9.26 15.78
CA ARG A 32 0.63 -9.89 16.97
C ARG A 32 -0.12 -11.18 16.62
N ASP A 33 -0.77 -11.22 15.43
CA ASP A 33 -1.65 -12.32 15.01
C ASP A 33 -1.15 -13.05 13.75
N TYR A 34 -0.27 -12.41 12.95
CA TYR A 34 0.18 -12.89 11.64
C TYR A 34 1.70 -13.03 11.57
N ARG A 35 2.17 -13.93 10.69
CA ARG A 35 3.55 -13.91 10.22
C ARG A 35 3.65 -12.87 9.12
N VAL A 36 4.04 -11.63 9.49
CA VAL A 36 4.10 -10.51 8.54
C VAL A 36 5.39 -10.58 7.74
N ILE A 37 5.22 -10.56 6.42
CA ILE A 37 6.31 -10.51 5.43
C ILE A 37 6.21 -9.15 4.73
N THR A 38 7.31 -8.44 4.62
CA THR A 38 7.36 -7.18 3.90
C THR A 38 8.73 -6.97 3.30
N ALA A 39 8.80 -6.19 2.23
CA ALA A 39 10.05 -5.78 1.61
C ALA A 39 9.90 -4.38 1.02
N SER A 40 11.03 -3.68 0.90
CA SER A 40 11.06 -2.47 0.08
C SER A 40 10.90 -2.82 -1.40
N LEU A 41 10.31 -1.92 -2.17
CA LEU A 41 10.07 -2.15 -3.60
C LEU A 41 11.37 -2.11 -4.42
N PRO A 42 11.41 -2.78 -5.58
CA PRO A 42 12.51 -2.66 -6.53
C PRO A 42 12.97 -1.23 -6.76
N GLY A 43 14.29 -1.05 -6.81
CA GLY A 43 14.95 0.26 -6.92
C GLY A 43 15.20 0.99 -5.59
N GLU A 44 14.74 0.46 -4.46
CA GLU A 44 15.13 0.98 -3.13
C GLU A 44 16.47 0.41 -2.67
N PRO A 45 17.21 1.13 -1.76
CA PRO A 45 18.46 0.62 -1.24
C PRO A 45 18.30 -0.75 -0.56
N GLY A 46 19.24 -1.65 -0.81
CA GLY A 46 19.24 -3.00 -0.25
C GLY A 46 18.34 -3.98 -0.99
N VAL A 47 17.62 -3.56 -2.04
CA VAL A 47 16.84 -4.45 -2.91
C VAL A 47 17.71 -4.83 -4.12
N GLY A 48 17.97 -6.14 -4.28
CA GLY A 48 18.82 -6.66 -5.38
C GLY A 48 18.19 -6.53 -6.77
N THR A 49 16.85 -6.43 -6.83
CA THR A 49 16.12 -6.31 -8.10
C THR A 49 16.25 -4.88 -8.65
N SER A 50 16.84 -4.76 -9.85
CA SER A 50 16.95 -3.46 -10.54
C SER A 50 15.58 -2.98 -11.01
N PHE A 51 15.41 -1.66 -11.02
CA PHE A 51 14.21 -0.99 -11.48
C PHE A 51 14.61 0.13 -12.45
N ASP A 52 14.63 -0.19 -13.73
CA ASP A 52 14.95 0.75 -14.80
C ASP A 52 13.69 1.40 -15.40
N ALA A 53 13.89 2.48 -16.14
CA ALA A 53 12.80 3.27 -16.75
C ALA A 53 11.95 2.45 -17.75
N ASP A 54 12.55 1.40 -18.34
CA ASP A 54 11.90 0.51 -19.32
C ASP A 54 11.44 -0.82 -18.69
N ALA A 55 11.51 -0.94 -17.35
CA ALA A 55 11.06 -2.13 -16.66
C ALA A 55 9.57 -2.37 -16.93
N ASP A 56 9.20 -3.64 -17.11
CA ASP A 56 7.81 -4.06 -17.07
C ASP A 56 7.31 -4.05 -15.62
N PHE A 57 6.02 -3.77 -15.42
CA PHE A 57 5.37 -3.79 -14.10
C PHE A 57 5.51 -5.15 -13.41
N ASP A 58 5.71 -6.23 -14.17
CA ASP A 58 5.94 -7.57 -13.65
C ASP A 58 7.26 -7.73 -12.86
N VAL A 59 8.13 -6.73 -12.88
CA VAL A 59 9.29 -6.69 -11.96
C VAL A 59 8.84 -6.79 -10.50
N PHE A 60 7.69 -6.21 -10.15
CA PHE A 60 7.13 -6.32 -8.80
C PHE A 60 6.58 -7.72 -8.50
N VAL A 61 6.02 -8.40 -9.50
CA VAL A 61 5.53 -9.79 -9.36
C VAL A 61 6.71 -10.71 -9.08
N ARG A 62 7.78 -10.63 -9.87
CA ARG A 62 9.01 -11.42 -9.66
C ARG A 62 9.65 -11.14 -8.31
N HIS A 63 9.69 -9.86 -7.90
CA HIS A 63 10.22 -9.49 -6.59
C HIS A 63 9.40 -10.11 -5.44
N LEU A 64 8.08 -10.15 -5.55
CA LEU A 64 7.23 -10.81 -4.55
C LEU A 64 7.43 -12.35 -4.56
N ASP A 65 7.64 -12.97 -5.72
CA ASP A 65 8.01 -14.38 -5.78
C ASP A 65 9.31 -14.63 -4.99
N GLU A 66 10.35 -13.81 -5.23
CA GLU A 66 11.65 -13.90 -4.51
C GLU A 66 11.47 -13.71 -2.99
N VAL A 67 10.65 -12.74 -2.56
CA VAL A 67 10.38 -12.46 -1.14
C VAL A 67 9.66 -13.63 -0.46
N LEU A 68 8.66 -14.21 -1.10
CA LEU A 68 7.93 -15.37 -0.56
C LEU A 68 8.81 -16.61 -0.51
N ASP A 69 9.59 -16.85 -1.56
CA ASP A 69 10.51 -18.00 -1.64
C ASP A 69 11.60 -17.90 -0.58
N ALA A 70 12.22 -16.73 -0.42
CA ALA A 70 13.21 -16.47 0.64
C ALA A 70 12.62 -16.60 2.05
N SER A 71 11.31 -16.38 2.19
CA SER A 71 10.59 -16.55 3.46
C SER A 71 10.12 -18.00 3.69
N GLY A 72 10.30 -18.90 2.73
CA GLY A 72 9.82 -20.29 2.81
C GLY A 72 8.28 -20.40 2.82
N VAL A 73 7.56 -19.43 2.19
CA VAL A 73 6.11 -19.35 2.20
C VAL A 73 5.53 -19.67 0.84
N ALA A 74 4.76 -20.75 0.75
CA ALA A 74 4.11 -21.16 -0.49
C ALA A 74 2.93 -20.27 -0.87
N SER A 75 2.12 -19.84 0.10
CA SER A 75 0.96 -18.98 -0.13
C SER A 75 0.67 -18.09 1.07
N ALA A 76 0.16 -16.87 0.82
CA ALA A 76 -0.09 -15.86 1.84
C ALA A 76 -1.36 -15.04 1.56
N VAL A 77 -1.82 -14.30 2.55
CA VAL A 77 -2.72 -13.16 2.35
C VAL A 77 -1.87 -12.00 1.83
N ILE A 78 -2.26 -11.44 0.68
CA ILE A 78 -1.53 -10.34 0.04
C ILE A 78 -2.27 -9.03 0.30
N CYS A 79 -1.65 -8.14 1.05
CA CYS A 79 -2.19 -6.84 1.40
C CYS A 79 -1.35 -5.73 0.78
N GLY A 80 -1.94 -4.94 -0.10
CA GLY A 80 -1.26 -3.81 -0.73
C GLY A 80 -1.89 -2.47 -0.37
N VAL A 81 -1.06 -1.49 -0.04
CA VAL A 81 -1.48 -0.13 0.32
C VAL A 81 -1.15 0.83 -0.82
N SER A 82 -2.14 1.58 -1.30
CA SER A 82 -1.96 2.57 -2.35
C SER A 82 -1.37 1.94 -3.62
N TYR A 83 -0.22 2.41 -4.10
CA TYR A 83 0.55 1.79 -5.19
C TYR A 83 0.79 0.28 -4.98
N GLY A 84 1.07 -0.12 -3.74
CA GLY A 84 1.23 -1.53 -3.37
C GLY A 84 -0.02 -2.36 -3.63
N GLY A 85 -1.20 -1.75 -3.62
CA GLY A 85 -2.47 -2.40 -3.97
C GLY A 85 -2.51 -2.82 -5.44
N LEU A 86 -1.98 -2.01 -6.36
CA LEU A 86 -1.86 -2.38 -7.78
C LEU A 86 -0.87 -3.53 -7.98
N ILE A 87 0.22 -3.54 -7.19
CA ILE A 87 1.16 -4.68 -7.19
C ILE A 87 0.47 -5.95 -6.67
N ALA A 88 -0.26 -5.84 -5.56
CA ALA A 88 -1.02 -6.95 -4.98
C ALA A 88 -2.06 -7.51 -5.96
N LEU A 89 -2.77 -6.64 -6.67
CA LEU A 89 -3.75 -7.01 -7.69
C LEU A 89 -3.09 -7.79 -8.84
N ARG A 90 -2.02 -7.25 -9.44
CA ARG A 90 -1.27 -7.93 -10.51
C ARG A 90 -0.69 -9.26 -10.04
N TYR A 91 -0.22 -9.32 -8.79
CA TYR A 91 0.27 -10.56 -8.21
C TYR A 91 -0.86 -11.60 -8.08
N ALA A 92 -2.01 -11.22 -7.55
CA ALA A 92 -3.16 -12.11 -7.41
C ALA A 92 -3.69 -12.60 -8.75
N ALA A 93 -3.65 -11.78 -9.79
CA ALA A 93 -4.06 -12.17 -11.14
C ALA A 93 -3.09 -13.18 -11.78
N LYS A 94 -1.77 -13.07 -11.50
CA LYS A 94 -0.75 -13.89 -12.14
C LYS A 94 -0.26 -15.09 -11.31
N ARG A 95 -0.54 -15.11 -10.01
CA ARG A 95 -0.08 -16.11 -9.03
C ARG A 95 -1.23 -16.54 -8.11
N SER A 96 -2.36 -16.89 -8.69
CA SER A 96 -3.58 -17.24 -7.94
C SER A 96 -3.37 -18.38 -6.95
N ASP A 97 -2.47 -19.31 -7.24
CA ASP A 97 -2.07 -20.44 -6.39
C ASP A 97 -1.28 -20.00 -5.13
N ARG A 98 -0.68 -18.81 -5.16
CA ARG A 98 0.08 -18.25 -4.04
C ARG A 98 -0.72 -17.25 -3.19
N VAL A 99 -1.98 -16.96 -3.55
CA VAL A 99 -2.80 -15.93 -2.88
C VAL A 99 -3.99 -16.54 -2.16
N ARG A 100 -3.95 -16.57 -0.84
CA ARG A 100 -5.05 -17.05 0.02
C ARG A 100 -6.17 -16.02 0.16
N GLY A 101 -5.86 -14.75 0.05
CA GLY A 101 -6.78 -13.63 0.10
C GLY A 101 -6.08 -12.35 -0.34
N LEU A 102 -6.82 -11.42 -0.91
CA LEU A 102 -6.33 -10.14 -1.41
C LEU A 102 -6.94 -8.98 -0.60
N ILE A 103 -6.12 -8.05 -0.15
CA ILE A 103 -6.58 -6.83 0.53
C ILE A 103 -6.02 -5.61 -0.22
N LEU A 104 -6.92 -4.78 -0.76
CA LEU A 104 -6.62 -3.55 -1.47
C LEU A 104 -6.96 -2.35 -0.58
N VAL A 105 -5.97 -1.57 -0.16
CA VAL A 105 -6.17 -0.46 0.77
C VAL A 105 -5.86 0.88 0.08
N SER A 106 -6.84 1.77 -0.01
CA SER A 106 -6.71 3.09 -0.68
C SER A 106 -5.94 2.99 -2.00
N THR A 107 -6.29 1.96 -2.79
CA THR A 107 -5.62 1.61 -4.05
C THR A 107 -6.13 2.51 -5.17
N PRO A 108 -5.27 3.14 -5.99
CA PRO A 108 -5.70 3.87 -7.18
C PRO A 108 -6.56 3.00 -8.09
N GLY A 109 -7.52 3.59 -8.77
CA GLY A 109 -8.40 2.89 -9.69
C GLY A 109 -7.64 2.19 -10.83
N PRO A 110 -8.23 1.19 -11.50
CA PRO A 110 -7.55 0.39 -12.53
C PRO A 110 -7.15 1.23 -13.75
N HIS A 111 -7.83 2.33 -13.99
CA HIS A 111 -7.55 3.27 -15.08
C HIS A 111 -6.85 4.56 -14.61
N TRP A 112 -6.19 4.50 -13.46
CA TRP A 112 -5.53 5.68 -12.90
C TRP A 112 -4.54 6.31 -13.88
N ARG A 113 -4.58 7.64 -13.96
CA ARG A 113 -3.65 8.46 -14.75
C ARG A 113 -3.17 9.63 -13.91
N MET A 114 -1.97 10.09 -14.17
CA MET A 114 -1.47 11.29 -13.51
C MET A 114 -2.31 12.51 -13.90
N ASN A 115 -2.67 13.32 -12.91
CA ASN A 115 -3.23 14.65 -13.17
C ASN A 115 -2.11 15.64 -13.57
N PRO A 116 -2.43 16.81 -14.16
CA PRO A 116 -1.42 17.76 -14.64
C PRO A 116 -0.41 18.22 -13.58
N THR A 117 -0.78 18.21 -12.31
CA THR A 117 0.13 18.54 -11.20
C THR A 117 1.10 17.40 -10.93
N GLN A 118 0.61 16.15 -10.93
CA GLN A 118 1.43 14.97 -10.77
C GLN A 118 2.39 14.79 -11.95
N GLU A 119 1.94 15.05 -13.19
CA GLU A 119 2.80 15.05 -14.38
C GLU A 119 3.96 16.05 -14.25
N ARG A 120 3.68 17.30 -13.78
CA ARG A 120 4.73 18.30 -13.54
C ARG A 120 5.73 17.82 -12.48
N TYR A 121 5.24 17.19 -11.38
CA TYR A 121 6.13 16.61 -10.37
C TYR A 121 6.95 15.45 -10.94
N ALA A 122 6.35 14.61 -11.78
CA ALA A 122 7.04 13.51 -12.43
C ALA A 122 8.07 13.99 -13.45
N LYS A 123 7.83 15.12 -14.13
CA LYS A 123 8.77 15.71 -15.10
C LYS A 123 10.01 16.32 -14.43
N TRP A 124 9.81 16.98 -13.26
CA TRP A 124 10.86 17.69 -12.53
C TRP A 124 10.93 17.25 -11.06
N PRO A 125 11.16 15.95 -10.76
CA PRO A 125 10.94 15.38 -9.44
C PRO A 125 11.81 16.01 -8.36
N THR A 126 13.05 16.34 -8.66
CA THR A 126 13.99 16.95 -7.68
C THR A 126 13.62 18.41 -7.39
N LEU A 127 13.28 19.16 -8.44
CA LEU A 127 12.94 20.59 -8.30
C LEU A 127 11.58 20.77 -7.61
N ALA A 128 10.63 19.86 -7.86
CA ALA A 128 9.30 19.90 -7.28
C ALA A 128 9.22 19.30 -5.87
N SER A 129 10.31 18.69 -5.35
CA SER A 129 10.34 18.01 -4.05
C SER A 129 9.83 18.85 -2.88
N PRO A 130 10.24 20.13 -2.71
CA PRO A 130 9.75 20.94 -1.59
C PRO A 130 8.24 21.18 -1.64
N LEU A 131 7.72 21.49 -2.84
CA LEU A 131 6.27 21.69 -3.05
C LEU A 131 5.48 20.40 -2.80
N PHE A 132 6.01 19.27 -3.26
CA PHE A 132 5.43 17.96 -3.01
C PHE A 132 5.38 17.64 -1.51
N ALA A 133 6.47 17.90 -0.76
CA ALA A 133 6.54 17.66 0.68
C ALA A 133 5.53 18.53 1.45
N ILE A 134 5.45 19.84 1.14
CA ILE A 134 4.45 20.74 1.73
C ILE A 134 3.02 20.23 1.42
N GLY A 135 2.78 19.85 0.17
CA GLY A 135 1.49 19.30 -0.24
C GLY A 135 1.13 17.99 0.49
N ALA A 136 2.11 17.12 0.72
CA ALA A 136 1.91 15.87 1.47
C ALA A 136 1.51 16.14 2.92
N VAL A 137 2.20 17.06 3.60
CA VAL A 137 1.84 17.49 4.97
C VAL A 137 0.41 18.07 5.01
N ARG A 138 0.05 18.95 4.08
CA ARG A 138 -1.30 19.55 4.02
C ARG A 138 -2.38 18.48 3.82
N ARG A 139 -2.17 17.53 2.93
CA ARG A 139 -3.13 16.44 2.68
C ARG A 139 -3.30 15.53 3.90
N GLY A 140 -2.22 15.17 4.59
CA GLY A 140 -2.29 14.31 5.78
C GLY A 140 -2.77 15.03 7.05
N TRP A 141 -2.76 16.38 7.08
CA TRP A 141 -3.06 17.14 8.29
C TRP A 141 -4.51 16.97 8.77
N ARG A 142 -5.48 16.95 7.85
CA ARG A 142 -6.89 16.76 8.19
C ARG A 142 -7.13 15.40 8.84
N GLU A 143 -6.55 14.34 8.26
CA GLU A 143 -6.61 12.99 8.80
C GLU A 143 -5.91 12.89 10.16
N MET A 144 -4.73 13.49 10.29
CA MET A 144 -3.99 13.58 11.55
C MET A 144 -4.83 14.24 12.66
N CYS A 145 -5.55 15.32 12.34
CA CYS A 145 -6.45 15.99 13.29
C CYS A 145 -7.68 15.14 13.64
N ALA A 146 -8.24 14.42 12.68
CA ALA A 146 -9.40 13.56 12.90
C ALA A 146 -9.08 12.37 13.82
N LEU A 147 -7.89 11.79 13.68
CA LEU A 147 -7.43 10.64 14.47
C LEU A 147 -6.85 11.05 15.82
N HIS A 148 -6.18 12.21 15.89
CA HIS A 148 -5.51 12.70 17.08
C HIS A 148 -6.09 14.07 17.52
N PRO A 149 -7.30 14.11 18.13
CA PRO A 149 -7.94 15.34 18.53
C PRO A 149 -7.17 16.08 19.63
N HIS A 150 -6.47 15.36 20.50
CA HIS A 150 -5.69 15.95 21.58
C HIS A 150 -4.31 16.44 21.09
N PRO A 151 -3.86 17.65 21.48
CA PRO A 151 -2.56 18.19 21.04
C PRO A 151 -1.35 17.29 21.33
N ARG A 152 -1.33 16.63 22.50
CA ARG A 152 -0.23 15.75 22.89
C ARG A 152 -0.13 14.49 22.00
N SER A 153 -1.25 13.83 21.71
CA SER A 153 -1.27 12.66 20.83
C SER A 153 -0.91 13.03 19.40
N ARG A 154 -1.37 14.20 18.95
CA ARG A 154 -1.02 14.74 17.61
C ARG A 154 0.47 15.04 17.50
N LEU A 155 1.07 15.67 18.53
CA LEU A 155 2.52 15.93 18.55
C LEU A 155 3.31 14.63 18.49
N SER A 156 2.95 13.63 19.29
CA SER A 156 3.57 12.30 19.25
C SER A 156 3.51 11.67 17.87
N ALA A 157 2.34 11.68 17.23
CA ALA A 157 2.14 11.16 15.87
C ALA A 157 2.96 11.94 14.82
N CYS A 158 3.05 13.26 14.95
CA CYS A 158 3.90 14.08 14.08
C CYS A 158 5.38 13.75 14.24
N VAL A 159 5.88 13.63 15.48
CA VAL A 159 7.28 13.28 15.76
C VAL A 159 7.61 11.90 15.22
N SER A 160 6.76 10.89 15.44
CA SER A 160 7.00 9.53 14.94
C SER A 160 6.95 9.49 13.40
N THR A 161 6.08 10.28 12.77
CA THR A 161 6.03 10.39 11.30
C THR A 161 7.29 11.07 10.76
N ALA A 162 7.72 12.18 11.38
CA ALA A 162 8.95 12.89 11.00
C ALA A 162 10.19 11.96 11.13
N TRP A 163 10.25 11.19 12.19
CA TRP A 163 11.34 10.21 12.41
C TRP A 163 11.40 9.16 11.28
N ARG A 164 10.23 8.62 10.84
CA ARG A 164 10.19 7.68 9.71
C ARG A 164 10.66 8.33 8.42
N VAL A 165 10.26 9.58 8.15
CA VAL A 165 10.75 10.34 6.99
C VAL A 165 12.27 10.46 7.00
N VAL A 166 12.88 10.70 8.16
CA VAL A 166 14.34 10.82 8.31
C VAL A 166 15.02 9.46 8.09
N ARG A 167 14.49 8.39 8.66
CA ARG A 167 15.07 7.03 8.53
C ARG A 167 14.91 6.44 7.13
N ALA A 168 13.80 6.73 6.47
CA ALA A 168 13.46 6.18 5.17
C ALA A 168 12.95 7.28 4.24
N PRO A 169 13.81 8.20 3.78
CA PRO A 169 13.39 9.31 2.96
C PRO A 169 12.79 8.82 1.63
N ALA A 170 11.61 9.35 1.30
CA ALA A 170 11.03 9.12 -0.01
C ALA A 170 11.88 9.81 -1.09
N VAL A 171 12.23 9.10 -2.14
CA VAL A 171 13.05 9.61 -3.25
C VAL A 171 12.16 9.99 -4.42
N PRO A 172 11.95 11.29 -4.72
CA PRO A 172 11.02 11.75 -5.73
C PRO A 172 11.27 11.17 -7.13
N ARG A 173 12.53 10.97 -7.50
CA ARG A 173 12.89 10.36 -8.80
C ARG A 173 12.38 8.91 -8.91
N ARG A 174 12.46 8.11 -7.83
CA ARG A 174 11.96 6.73 -7.81
C ARG A 174 10.43 6.70 -7.84
N MET A 175 9.79 7.58 -7.06
CA MET A 175 8.33 7.73 -7.09
C MET A 175 7.83 8.13 -8.49
N SER A 176 8.51 9.06 -9.15
CA SER A 176 8.19 9.48 -10.52
C SER A 176 8.30 8.32 -11.52
N ARG A 177 9.35 7.50 -11.43
CA ARG A 177 9.50 6.30 -12.28
C ARG A 177 8.36 5.32 -12.08
N ARG A 178 7.99 5.03 -10.82
CA ARG A 178 6.85 4.16 -10.49
C ARG A 178 5.53 4.73 -11.01
N ALA A 179 5.29 6.03 -10.86
CA ALA A 179 4.07 6.67 -11.38
C ALA A 179 3.96 6.57 -12.91
N ARG A 180 5.06 6.80 -13.64
CA ARG A 180 5.08 6.66 -15.11
C ARG A 180 4.85 5.22 -15.57
N LEU A 181 5.29 4.25 -14.79
CA LEU A 181 5.09 2.85 -15.12
C LEU A 181 3.59 2.48 -15.05
N LEU A 182 2.82 3.09 -14.14
CA LEU A 182 1.37 2.89 -14.04
C LEU A 182 0.63 3.36 -15.29
N GLU A 183 1.05 4.46 -15.92
CA GLU A 183 0.36 5.01 -17.08
C GLU A 183 0.32 4.06 -18.29
N ARG A 184 1.23 3.09 -18.32
CA ARG A 184 1.32 2.09 -19.38
C ARG A 184 0.56 0.81 -19.06
N GLN A 185 -0.06 0.72 -17.87
CA GLN A 185 -0.74 -0.49 -17.42
C GLN A 185 -2.25 -0.40 -17.58
N ASP A 186 -2.84 -1.54 -17.83
CA ASP A 186 -4.26 -1.78 -17.69
C ASP A 186 -4.47 -2.84 -16.60
N PHE A 187 -5.15 -2.46 -15.52
CA PHE A 187 -5.43 -3.34 -14.40
C PHE A 187 -6.85 -3.92 -14.43
N GLU A 188 -7.67 -3.56 -15.40
CA GLU A 188 -9.02 -4.12 -15.52
C GLU A 188 -8.97 -5.60 -15.86
N ALA A 189 -8.08 -5.98 -16.78
CA ALA A 189 -7.86 -7.39 -17.11
C ALA A 189 -7.36 -8.19 -15.88
N ASP A 190 -6.51 -7.59 -15.03
CA ASP A 190 -6.08 -8.22 -13.79
C ASP A 190 -7.25 -8.45 -12.83
N CYS A 191 -8.18 -7.49 -12.70
CA CYS A 191 -9.36 -7.63 -11.85
C CYS A 191 -10.21 -8.86 -12.23
N MET A 192 -10.37 -9.10 -13.53
CA MET A 192 -11.14 -10.27 -14.05
C MET A 192 -10.45 -11.61 -13.76
N CYS A 193 -9.12 -11.61 -13.59
CA CYS A 193 -8.33 -12.80 -13.30
C CYS A 193 -8.24 -13.13 -11.79
N VAL A 194 -8.64 -12.22 -10.90
CA VAL A 194 -8.59 -12.47 -9.45
C VAL A 194 -9.63 -13.50 -9.05
N THR A 195 -9.17 -14.60 -8.47
CA THR A 195 -10.02 -15.67 -7.93
C THR A 195 -10.03 -15.72 -6.41
N ALA A 196 -9.05 -15.10 -5.77
CA ALA A 196 -8.94 -15.08 -4.31
C ALA A 196 -10.04 -14.22 -3.67
N PRO A 197 -10.56 -14.60 -2.50
CA PRO A 197 -11.41 -13.73 -1.69
C PRO A 197 -10.75 -12.36 -1.53
N THR A 198 -11.50 -11.29 -1.82
CA THR A 198 -10.93 -9.93 -1.87
C THR A 198 -11.65 -8.98 -0.92
N LEU A 199 -10.88 -8.22 -0.16
CA LEU A 199 -11.34 -7.11 0.67
C LEU A 199 -10.82 -5.79 0.10
N ILE A 200 -11.74 -4.85 -0.10
CA ILE A 200 -11.45 -3.49 -0.52
C ILE A 200 -11.64 -2.57 0.66
N VAL A 201 -10.60 -1.80 1.02
CA VAL A 201 -10.59 -0.90 2.16
C VAL A 201 -10.27 0.51 1.68
N THR A 202 -11.06 1.49 2.06
CA THR A 202 -10.74 2.91 1.82
C THR A 202 -11.08 3.75 3.05
N GLY A 203 -10.37 4.85 3.22
CA GLY A 203 -10.73 5.88 4.19
C GLY A 203 -11.97 6.67 3.77
N GLU A 204 -12.34 7.65 4.58
CA GLU A 204 -13.42 8.58 4.28
C GLU A 204 -13.02 9.52 3.13
N ARG A 205 -13.98 9.81 2.25
CA ARG A 205 -13.78 10.64 1.06
C ARG A 205 -13.17 12.01 1.37
N GLU A 206 -13.60 12.62 2.46
CA GLU A 206 -13.18 13.96 2.88
C GLU A 206 -11.77 13.97 3.47
N LEU A 207 -11.28 12.82 3.91
CA LEU A 207 -9.97 12.65 4.55
C LEU A 207 -8.92 12.10 3.61
N ASP A 208 -9.28 11.22 2.64
CA ASP A 208 -8.32 10.73 1.63
C ASP A 208 -8.17 11.75 0.50
N GLN A 209 -7.14 12.57 0.63
CA GLN A 209 -6.77 13.61 -0.35
C GLN A 209 -5.71 13.12 -1.36
N VAL A 210 -5.40 11.82 -1.35
CA VAL A 210 -4.37 11.22 -2.22
C VAL A 210 -4.99 10.35 -3.29
N VAL A 211 -5.86 9.41 -2.87
CA VAL A 211 -6.62 8.54 -3.76
C VAL A 211 -8.09 8.76 -3.46
N PRO A 212 -8.87 9.26 -4.43
CA PRO A 212 -10.32 9.37 -4.27
C PRO A 212 -10.93 8.01 -3.89
N SER A 213 -11.74 7.98 -2.83
CA SER A 213 -12.35 6.73 -2.35
C SER A 213 -13.16 6.00 -3.43
N ASP A 214 -13.78 6.76 -4.34
CA ASP A 214 -14.55 6.21 -5.47
C ASP A 214 -13.68 5.39 -6.42
N GLU A 215 -12.41 5.77 -6.61
CA GLU A 215 -11.47 4.99 -7.43
C GLU A 215 -11.19 3.63 -6.78
N THR A 216 -10.93 3.60 -5.47
CA THR A 216 -10.74 2.34 -4.74
C THR A 216 -12.03 1.51 -4.74
N MET A 217 -13.19 2.13 -4.61
CA MET A 217 -14.47 1.44 -4.61
C MET A 217 -14.84 0.85 -5.99
N SER A 218 -14.25 1.34 -7.09
CA SER A 218 -14.50 0.79 -8.44
C SER A 218 -14.16 -0.71 -8.54
N TYR A 219 -13.21 -1.19 -7.76
CA TYR A 219 -12.84 -2.61 -7.69
C TYR A 219 -13.99 -3.53 -7.26
N LEU A 220 -15.00 -3.01 -6.54
CA LEU A 220 -16.19 -3.78 -6.15
C LEU A 220 -17.01 -4.27 -7.37
N HIS A 221 -16.96 -3.53 -8.45
CA HIS A 221 -17.66 -3.87 -9.68
C HIS A 221 -16.82 -4.77 -10.61
N LEU A 222 -15.50 -4.76 -10.43
CA LEU A 222 -14.55 -5.44 -11.32
C LEU A 222 -14.08 -6.80 -10.76
N ILE A 223 -13.96 -6.92 -9.43
CA ILE A 223 -13.50 -8.15 -8.79
C ILE A 223 -14.71 -8.90 -8.22
N ARG A 224 -15.02 -10.03 -8.82
CA ARG A 224 -16.19 -10.82 -8.43
C ARG A 224 -16.13 -11.28 -6.97
N GLY A 225 -17.20 -11.02 -6.22
CA GLY A 225 -17.30 -11.45 -4.81
C GLY A 225 -16.43 -10.67 -3.84
N SER A 226 -15.85 -9.57 -4.28
CA SER A 226 -15.11 -8.67 -3.39
C SER A 226 -16.05 -8.05 -2.33
N ARG A 227 -15.48 -7.76 -1.16
CA ARG A 227 -16.16 -7.12 -0.04
C ARG A 227 -15.59 -5.75 0.22
N PHE A 228 -16.38 -4.88 0.80
CA PHE A 228 -15.97 -3.52 1.15
C PHE A 228 -15.94 -3.30 2.65
N GLN A 229 -14.96 -2.55 3.12
CA GLN A 229 -14.88 -2.04 4.49
C GLN A 229 -14.44 -0.58 4.48
N LEU A 230 -15.28 0.30 4.97
CA LEU A 230 -14.88 1.67 5.26
C LEU A 230 -13.94 1.69 6.47
N PHE A 231 -12.81 2.35 6.32
CA PHE A 231 -11.89 2.63 7.42
C PHE A 231 -12.24 4.01 8.00
N GLU A 232 -13.23 4.04 8.88
CA GLU A 232 -13.81 5.26 9.43
C GLU A 232 -12.78 6.20 10.05
N ARG A 233 -13.00 7.51 9.95
CA ARG A 233 -12.16 8.59 10.49
C ARG A 233 -10.71 8.51 10.03
N THR A 234 -10.46 7.89 8.89
CA THR A 234 -9.13 7.83 8.26
C THR A 234 -9.19 8.30 6.82
N GLY A 235 -8.04 8.64 6.29
CA GLY A 235 -7.80 8.87 4.87
C GLY A 235 -6.71 7.94 4.38
N HIS A 236 -5.75 8.48 3.64
CA HIS A 236 -4.67 7.71 3.01
C HIS A 236 -3.63 7.14 3.98
N LEU A 237 -3.48 7.76 5.15
CA LEU A 237 -2.49 7.38 6.16
C LEU A 237 -3.07 6.48 7.26
N GLY A 238 -4.33 6.08 7.15
CA GLY A 238 -5.06 5.32 8.17
C GLY A 238 -4.33 4.06 8.64
N THR A 239 -3.70 3.33 7.74
CA THR A 239 -2.92 2.13 8.08
C THR A 239 -1.81 2.43 9.07
N VAL A 240 -1.18 3.60 8.97
CA VAL A 240 -0.03 4.01 9.81
C VAL A 240 -0.47 4.79 11.04
N LEU A 241 -1.54 5.58 10.95
CA LEU A 241 -2.02 6.44 12.03
C LEU A 241 -3.01 5.74 12.98
N ALA A 242 -3.65 4.66 12.53
CA ALA A 242 -4.58 3.84 13.31
C ALA A 242 -4.29 2.34 13.12
N PRO A 243 -3.05 1.86 13.42
CA PRO A 243 -2.58 0.54 13.04
C PRO A 243 -3.36 -0.60 13.72
N ASP A 244 -3.77 -0.44 14.98
CA ASP A 244 -4.56 -1.46 15.69
C ASP A 244 -5.94 -1.64 15.06
N ARG A 245 -6.58 -0.55 14.62
CA ARG A 245 -7.86 -0.61 13.92
C ARG A 245 -7.71 -1.24 12.54
N PHE A 246 -6.61 -0.95 11.84
CA PHE A 246 -6.27 -1.60 10.58
C PHE A 246 -6.08 -3.11 10.79
N ALA A 247 -5.30 -3.52 11.78
CA ALA A 247 -5.12 -4.94 12.12
C ALA A 247 -6.44 -5.64 12.43
N ALA A 248 -7.37 -4.98 13.13
CA ALA A 248 -8.70 -5.52 13.39
C ALA A 248 -9.55 -5.72 12.12
N ILE A 249 -9.43 -4.81 11.13
CA ILE A 249 -10.08 -4.98 9.81
C ILE A 249 -9.52 -6.20 9.09
N VAL A 250 -8.19 -6.31 9.02
CA VAL A 250 -7.50 -7.45 8.40
C VAL A 250 -7.89 -8.75 9.08
N SER A 251 -7.87 -8.79 10.43
CA SER A 251 -8.20 -10.00 11.19
C SER A 251 -9.67 -10.44 10.99
N ARG A 252 -10.59 -9.49 10.86
CA ARG A 252 -11.99 -9.83 10.55
C ARG A 252 -12.12 -10.50 9.19
N PHE A 253 -11.40 -10.01 8.19
CA PHE A 253 -11.40 -10.61 6.86
C PHE A 253 -10.72 -11.98 6.85
N CYS A 254 -9.54 -12.11 7.45
CA CYS A 254 -8.78 -13.37 7.45
C CYS A 254 -9.51 -14.51 8.15
N ARG A 255 -10.39 -14.22 9.12
CA ARG A 255 -11.25 -15.24 9.73
C ARG A 255 -12.31 -15.83 8.80
N THR A 256 -12.50 -15.27 7.62
CA THR A 256 -13.46 -15.76 6.62
C THR A 256 -12.80 -16.52 5.47
N LEU A 257 -11.46 -16.64 5.48
CA LEU A 257 -10.68 -17.44 4.53
C LEU A 257 -10.61 -18.89 4.98
#